data_022058300829240dd8ada4b0efdc0e29
#
_entry.id   022058300829240dd8ada4b0efdc0e29
#
_cell.length_a   1.000
_cell.length_b   1.000
_cell.length_c   1.000
_cell.angle_alpha   90.00
_cell.angle_beta   90.00
_cell.angle_gamma   90.00
#
_symmetry.space_group_name_H-M   'P 1'
#
loop_
_entity.id
_entity.type
_entity.pdbx_description
1 polymer ?
#
loop_
_entity_poly.entity_id
_entity_poly.type
_entity_poly.pdbx_seq_one_letter_code
_entity_poly.pdbx_strand_id
1 'polypeptide(L)'
;MYPIPLRHGMSIGELARLFNDHFAIGADLDVVKMTGWRREMYFDDTRLPWVLPSPNIPTLDTAIVYPGTVLFEGTNVSEGRGTTRPFELVGAPWTAAEHFAGELNRLGLAGVRFRPAVFEPTFHKHANVSCGGCQVHVLDRRAFRAVETGVALLGAFRASDPDRFTWRPPPYEYEHEQLPIDILAGSSKLREQIEAGAPAHDIAASWEADVSEFLPIRERFLLY
;
A
#
# COMPACT_ATOMS: atom_id res chain seq x y z
N MET A 1 8.90 -5.38 17.13
CA MET A 1 8.14 -5.60 15.87
C MET A 1 8.72 -6.83 15.18
N TYR A 2 7.89 -7.70 14.62
CA TYR A 2 8.36 -8.90 13.93
C TYR A 2 8.67 -8.58 12.46
N PRO A 3 9.84 -8.99 11.92
CA PRO A 3 10.23 -8.69 10.55
C PRO A 3 9.47 -9.59 9.56
N ILE A 4 8.43 -9.05 8.96
CA ILE A 4 7.68 -9.71 7.87
C ILE A 4 7.47 -8.71 6.73
N PRO A 5 7.45 -9.13 5.46
CA PRO A 5 7.16 -8.25 4.34
C PRO A 5 5.76 -7.64 4.43
N LEU A 6 5.57 -6.40 3.99
CA LEU A 6 4.27 -5.72 3.93
C LEU A 6 3.24 -6.57 3.15
N ARG A 7 3.64 -7.17 2.03
CA ARG A 7 2.85 -8.17 1.30
C ARG A 7 3.33 -9.58 1.60
N HIS A 8 3.08 -10.07 2.81
CA HIS A 8 3.50 -11.39 3.26
C HIS A 8 2.81 -12.56 2.53
N GLY A 9 1.68 -12.33 1.85
CA GLY A 9 0.96 -13.34 1.06
C GLY A 9 0.46 -14.53 1.88
N MET A 10 0.01 -14.31 3.11
CA MET A 10 -0.50 -15.33 4.03
C MET A 10 -1.93 -14.99 4.45
N SER A 11 -2.76 -16.01 4.66
CA SER A 11 -4.06 -15.85 5.30
C SER A 11 -3.91 -15.54 6.79
N ILE A 12 -4.97 -15.04 7.43
CA ILE A 12 -4.96 -14.71 8.87
C ILE A 12 -4.59 -15.92 9.72
N GLY A 13 -5.12 -17.11 9.40
CA GLY A 13 -4.78 -18.35 10.11
C GLY A 13 -3.32 -18.77 9.94
N GLU A 14 -2.74 -18.57 8.76
CA GLU A 14 -1.33 -18.83 8.49
C GLU A 14 -0.42 -17.86 9.26
N LEU A 15 -0.76 -16.58 9.29
CA LEU A 15 -0.05 -15.57 10.10
C LEU A 15 -0.14 -15.88 11.60
N ALA A 16 -1.33 -16.25 12.09
CA ALA A 16 -1.51 -16.63 13.49
C ALA A 16 -0.61 -17.82 13.85
N ARG A 17 -0.51 -18.84 13.00
CA ARG A 17 0.41 -19.98 13.20
C ARG A 17 1.87 -19.54 13.19
N LEU A 18 2.26 -18.67 12.23
CA LEU A 18 3.62 -18.15 12.17
C LEU A 18 3.98 -17.40 13.45
N PHE A 19 3.14 -16.48 13.90
CA PHE A 19 3.41 -15.74 15.13
C PHE A 19 3.43 -16.64 16.36
N ASN A 20 2.49 -17.57 16.44
CA ASN A 20 2.38 -18.44 17.59
C ASN A 20 3.59 -19.38 17.76
N ASP A 21 4.08 -19.95 16.65
CA ASP A 21 5.15 -20.94 16.64
C ASP A 21 6.54 -20.29 16.47
N HIS A 22 6.75 -19.56 15.35
CA HIS A 22 8.07 -19.00 15.02
C HIS A 22 8.52 -17.92 16.02
N PHE A 23 7.59 -17.14 16.56
CA PHE A 23 7.88 -16.12 17.57
C PHE A 23 7.53 -16.56 19.00
N ALA A 24 7.25 -17.83 19.20
CA ALA A 24 7.07 -18.48 20.50
C ALA A 24 6.03 -17.81 21.42
N ILE A 25 4.87 -17.40 20.86
CA ILE A 25 3.77 -16.83 21.66
C ILE A 25 3.14 -17.91 22.54
N GLY A 26 2.99 -19.15 22.02
CA GLY A 26 2.53 -20.31 22.78
C GLY A 26 1.03 -20.27 23.15
N ALA A 27 0.21 -19.60 22.33
CA ALA A 27 -1.24 -19.62 22.51
C ALA A 27 -1.83 -20.97 22.10
N ASP A 28 -2.94 -21.38 22.75
CA ASP A 28 -3.76 -22.49 22.27
C ASP A 28 -4.54 -22.02 21.03
N LEU A 29 -4.11 -22.49 19.85
CA LEU A 29 -4.56 -21.96 18.55
C LEU A 29 -5.21 -23.08 17.71
N ASP A 30 -6.50 -22.93 17.46
CA ASP A 30 -7.23 -23.71 16.46
C ASP A 30 -7.56 -22.88 15.22
N VAL A 31 -7.21 -23.38 14.03
CA VAL A 31 -7.42 -22.70 12.76
C VAL A 31 -8.42 -23.47 11.90
N VAL A 32 -9.61 -22.91 11.74
CA VAL A 32 -10.63 -23.45 10.82
C VAL A 32 -10.22 -23.14 9.38
N LYS A 33 -9.89 -24.18 8.61
CA LYS A 33 -9.44 -24.02 7.22
C LYS A 33 -10.58 -23.71 6.27
N MET A 34 -10.30 -22.85 5.29
CA MET A 34 -11.16 -22.63 4.13
C MET A 34 -11.17 -23.89 3.24
N THR A 35 -12.26 -24.07 2.50
CA THR A 35 -12.38 -25.11 1.46
C THR A 35 -12.52 -24.47 0.10
N GLY A 36 -11.85 -25.01 -0.93
CA GLY A 36 -11.96 -24.56 -2.31
C GLY A 36 -11.23 -23.24 -2.63
N TRP A 37 -10.57 -22.64 -1.66
CA TRP A 37 -9.72 -21.46 -1.90
C TRP A 37 -8.28 -21.90 -2.25
N ARG A 38 -7.68 -21.19 -3.18
CA ARG A 38 -6.26 -21.35 -3.56
C ARG A 38 -5.58 -19.98 -3.56
N ARG A 39 -4.28 -19.97 -3.28
CA ARG A 39 -3.49 -18.74 -3.07
C ARG A 39 -3.43 -17.83 -4.29
N GLU A 40 -3.52 -18.36 -5.49
CA GLU A 40 -3.53 -17.58 -6.73
C GLU A 40 -4.87 -16.89 -7.03
N MET A 41 -5.92 -17.18 -6.26
CA MET A 41 -7.25 -16.57 -6.43
C MET A 41 -7.26 -15.13 -5.94
N TYR A 42 -7.90 -14.26 -6.73
CA TYR A 42 -8.44 -13.01 -6.25
C TYR A 42 -9.84 -13.24 -5.68
N PHE A 43 -10.39 -12.25 -4.98
CA PHE A 43 -11.68 -12.43 -4.31
C PHE A 43 -12.83 -12.73 -5.30
N ASP A 44 -12.80 -12.13 -6.48
CA ASP A 44 -13.80 -12.37 -7.55
C ASP A 44 -13.78 -13.81 -8.12
N ASP A 45 -12.65 -14.50 -8.04
CA ASP A 45 -12.55 -15.92 -8.39
C ASP A 45 -13.35 -16.83 -7.43
N THR A 46 -13.63 -16.34 -6.23
CA THR A 46 -14.41 -17.09 -5.22
C THR A 46 -15.91 -17.10 -5.50
N ARG A 47 -16.39 -16.21 -6.34
CA ARG A 47 -17.83 -15.96 -6.63
C ARG A 47 -18.66 -15.54 -5.41
N LEU A 48 -18.00 -15.14 -4.32
CA LEU A 48 -18.68 -14.60 -3.15
C LEU A 48 -18.98 -13.11 -3.37
N PRO A 49 -20.07 -12.58 -2.79
CA PRO A 49 -20.34 -11.15 -2.81
C PRO A 49 -19.25 -10.40 -2.04
N TRP A 50 -18.80 -9.25 -2.58
CA TRP A 50 -17.86 -8.40 -1.91
C TRP A 50 -18.47 -7.81 -0.64
N VAL A 51 -17.88 -8.11 0.51
CA VAL A 51 -18.19 -7.47 1.78
C VAL A 51 -17.04 -6.52 2.10
N LEU A 52 -17.35 -5.26 2.36
CA LEU A 52 -16.36 -4.23 2.62
C LEU A 52 -15.55 -4.57 3.89
N PRO A 53 -14.25 -4.82 3.79
CA PRO A 53 -13.41 -5.05 4.97
C PRO A 53 -13.22 -3.75 5.79
N SER A 54 -13.43 -2.60 5.15
CA SER A 54 -13.42 -1.28 5.74
C SER A 54 -14.32 -0.34 4.93
N PRO A 55 -14.93 0.70 5.53
CA PRO A 55 -15.67 1.73 4.78
C PRO A 55 -14.86 2.39 3.66
N ASN A 56 -13.54 2.41 3.78
CA ASN A 56 -12.63 2.96 2.77
C ASN A 56 -12.03 1.90 1.83
N ILE A 57 -12.56 0.67 1.82
CA ILE A 57 -12.21 -0.36 0.83
C ILE A 57 -13.51 -0.86 0.17
N PRO A 58 -14.14 -0.01 -0.65
CA PRO A 58 -15.46 -0.29 -1.22
C PRO A 58 -15.42 -1.36 -2.32
N THR A 59 -14.29 -1.59 -2.97
CA THR A 59 -14.15 -2.50 -4.10
C THR A 59 -12.91 -3.37 -4.00
N LEU A 60 -12.89 -4.45 -4.77
CA LEU A 60 -11.69 -5.28 -4.93
C LEU A 60 -10.53 -4.48 -5.54
N ASP A 61 -10.80 -3.56 -6.48
CA ASP A 61 -9.77 -2.72 -7.09
C ASP A 61 -9.07 -1.85 -6.02
N THR A 62 -9.84 -1.28 -5.10
CA THR A 62 -9.28 -0.59 -3.92
C THR A 62 -8.36 -1.51 -3.10
N ALA A 63 -8.80 -2.74 -2.82
CA ALA A 63 -8.00 -3.69 -2.04
C ALA A 63 -6.69 -4.09 -2.76
N ILE A 64 -6.70 -4.15 -4.09
CA ILE A 64 -5.52 -4.49 -4.90
C ILE A 64 -4.46 -3.38 -4.83
N VAL A 65 -4.86 -2.12 -4.87
CA VAL A 65 -3.91 -0.99 -4.82
C VAL A 65 -3.49 -0.63 -3.39
N TYR A 66 -4.33 -0.96 -2.40
CA TYR A 66 -4.17 -0.59 -0.99
C TYR A 66 -2.77 -0.87 -0.41
N PRO A 67 -2.10 -2.03 -0.65
CA PRO A 67 -0.79 -2.29 -0.07
C PRO A 67 0.29 -1.26 -0.40
N GLY A 68 0.13 -0.55 -1.51
CA GLY A 68 1.04 0.55 -1.89
C GLY A 68 0.51 1.91 -1.47
N THR A 69 -0.78 2.16 -1.69
CA THR A 69 -1.37 3.48 -1.45
C THR A 69 -1.69 3.77 0.02
N VAL A 70 -1.69 2.77 0.90
CA VAL A 70 -1.75 2.97 2.36
C VAL A 70 -0.57 3.80 2.89
N LEU A 71 0.58 3.76 2.24
CA LEU A 71 1.75 4.56 2.62
C LEU A 71 1.47 6.07 2.61
N PHE A 72 0.48 6.52 1.82
CA PHE A 72 0.05 7.92 1.81
C PHE A 72 -0.54 8.39 3.14
N GLU A 73 -1.02 7.49 4.00
CA GLU A 73 -1.46 7.86 5.35
C GLU A 73 -0.33 8.51 6.17
N GLY A 74 0.92 8.21 5.84
CA GLY A 74 2.11 8.82 6.40
C GLY A 74 2.50 10.19 5.81
N THR A 75 1.66 10.78 4.96
CA THR A 75 1.96 12.05 4.27
C THR A 75 0.81 13.05 4.37
N ASN A 76 1.04 14.26 3.85
CA ASN A 76 0.00 15.27 3.64
C ASN A 76 -0.72 15.14 2.28
N VAL A 77 -0.36 14.22 1.41
CA VAL A 77 -1.08 13.92 0.16
C VAL A 77 -2.33 13.13 0.47
N SER A 78 -3.46 13.46 -0.18
CA SER A 78 -4.72 12.72 -0.03
C SER A 78 -4.62 11.36 -0.71
N GLU A 79 -4.99 10.31 0.01
CA GLU A 79 -5.22 8.96 -0.50
C GLU A 79 -6.66 8.75 -0.97
N GLY A 80 -7.39 9.82 -1.23
CA GLY A 80 -8.74 9.76 -1.76
C GLY A 80 -9.84 9.39 -0.75
N ARG A 81 -9.56 9.34 0.56
CA ARG A 81 -10.61 9.25 1.59
C ARG A 81 -11.53 10.45 1.45
N GLY A 82 -12.83 10.25 1.59
CA GLY A 82 -13.84 11.28 1.32
C GLY A 82 -14.23 11.39 -0.16
N THR A 83 -13.77 10.49 -0.99
CA THR A 83 -14.24 10.28 -2.39
C THR A 83 -14.91 8.91 -2.54
N THR A 84 -15.45 8.63 -3.72
CA THR A 84 -16.02 7.31 -4.06
C THR A 84 -14.95 6.26 -4.40
N ARG A 85 -13.67 6.63 -4.49
CA ARG A 85 -12.53 5.78 -4.85
C ARG A 85 -11.34 5.98 -3.91
N PRO A 86 -11.51 5.74 -2.60
CA PRO A 86 -10.41 5.86 -1.65
C PRO A 86 -9.29 4.90 -2.03
N PHE A 87 -8.05 5.32 -1.83
CA PHE A 87 -6.80 4.65 -2.19
C PHE A 87 -6.55 4.42 -3.69
N GLU A 88 -7.58 4.46 -4.54
CA GLU A 88 -7.42 4.46 -5.98
C GLU A 88 -7.09 5.87 -6.50
N LEU A 89 -7.62 6.91 -5.84
CA LEU A 89 -7.31 8.32 -6.11
C LEU A 89 -6.24 8.80 -5.14
N VAL A 90 -5.20 9.41 -5.67
CA VAL A 90 -4.15 10.07 -4.88
C VAL A 90 -3.89 11.45 -5.45
N GLY A 91 -3.77 12.46 -4.58
CA GLY A 91 -3.60 13.84 -5.06
C GLY A 91 -3.43 14.88 -3.97
N ALA A 92 -3.06 16.09 -4.41
CA ALA A 92 -2.86 17.22 -3.54
C ALA A 92 -3.25 18.54 -4.24
N PRO A 93 -3.59 19.61 -3.51
CA PRO A 93 -4.02 20.89 -4.09
C PRO A 93 -2.99 21.56 -5.02
N TRP A 94 -1.73 21.23 -4.84
CA TRP A 94 -0.62 21.82 -5.61
C TRP A 94 -0.22 21.02 -6.86
N THR A 95 -0.86 19.89 -7.14
CA THR A 95 -0.44 18.94 -8.19
C THR A 95 -1.19 19.22 -9.50
N ALA A 96 -0.43 19.35 -10.60
CA ALA A 96 -0.98 19.45 -11.95
C ALA A 96 -1.26 18.03 -12.49
N ALA A 97 -2.52 17.59 -12.46
CA ALA A 97 -2.94 16.21 -12.72
C ALA A 97 -2.41 15.60 -14.03
N GLU A 98 -2.54 16.36 -15.16
CA GLU A 98 -2.11 15.88 -16.47
C GLU A 98 -0.60 15.64 -16.54
N HIS A 99 0.18 16.60 -16.06
CA HIS A 99 1.63 16.50 -16.05
C HIS A 99 2.06 15.35 -15.14
N PHE A 100 1.53 15.29 -13.93
CA PHE A 100 1.86 14.29 -12.92
C PHE A 100 1.58 12.85 -13.42
N ALA A 101 0.39 12.59 -13.94
CA ALA A 101 0.05 11.28 -14.48
C ALA A 101 0.89 10.94 -15.73
N GLY A 102 1.24 11.94 -16.54
CA GLY A 102 2.14 11.79 -17.68
C GLY A 102 3.53 11.31 -17.27
N GLU A 103 4.13 11.93 -16.25
CA GLU A 103 5.44 11.53 -15.71
C GLU A 103 5.41 10.11 -15.14
N LEU A 104 4.39 9.79 -14.34
CA LEU A 104 4.23 8.45 -13.78
C LEU A 104 4.10 7.38 -14.88
N ASN A 105 3.34 7.64 -15.94
CA ASN A 105 3.19 6.69 -17.04
C ASN A 105 4.49 6.47 -17.82
N ARG A 106 5.42 7.44 -17.84
CA ARG A 106 6.75 7.27 -18.46
C ARG A 106 7.66 6.33 -17.68
N LEU A 107 7.39 6.10 -16.39
CA LEU A 107 8.15 5.12 -15.60
C LEU A 107 7.95 3.68 -16.08
N GLY A 108 6.88 3.40 -16.84
CA GLY A 108 6.62 2.09 -17.41
C GLY A 108 6.35 0.99 -16.38
N LEU A 109 5.78 1.33 -15.22
CA LEU A 109 5.48 0.37 -14.15
C LEU A 109 4.56 -0.75 -14.66
N ALA A 110 4.87 -1.99 -14.30
CA ALA A 110 4.18 -3.15 -14.80
C ALA A 110 2.71 -3.24 -14.33
N GLY A 111 1.80 -3.52 -15.24
CA GLY A 111 0.40 -3.83 -14.96
C GLY A 111 -0.45 -2.66 -14.45
N VAL A 112 0.03 -1.41 -14.55
CA VAL A 112 -0.65 -0.22 -14.05
C VAL A 112 -0.65 0.92 -15.05
N ARG A 113 -1.70 1.77 -14.97
CA ARG A 113 -1.82 3.03 -15.71
C ARG A 113 -2.33 4.10 -14.76
N PHE A 114 -1.81 5.31 -14.91
CA PHE A 114 -2.22 6.48 -14.13
C PHE A 114 -3.06 7.39 -15.03
N ARG A 115 -4.34 7.54 -14.68
CA ARG A 115 -5.25 8.48 -15.34
C ARG A 115 -5.22 9.80 -14.59
N PRO A 116 -5.01 10.95 -15.26
CA PRO A 116 -5.14 12.25 -14.62
C PRO A 116 -6.51 12.37 -13.93
N ALA A 117 -6.51 12.88 -12.72
CA ALA A 117 -7.75 13.08 -11.97
C ALA A 117 -7.68 14.35 -11.14
N VAL A 118 -8.80 15.09 -11.14
CA VAL A 118 -9.06 16.18 -10.19
C VAL A 118 -10.26 15.75 -9.35
N PHE A 119 -10.12 15.87 -8.04
CA PHE A 119 -11.17 15.44 -7.10
C PHE A 119 -11.19 16.34 -5.86
N GLU A 120 -12.30 16.34 -5.17
CA GLU A 120 -12.50 17.09 -3.94
C GLU A 120 -12.97 16.14 -2.83
N PRO A 121 -12.11 15.85 -1.84
CA PRO A 121 -12.49 15.01 -0.71
C PRO A 121 -13.56 15.69 0.16
N THR A 122 -14.56 14.96 0.60
CA THR A 122 -15.60 15.51 1.49
C THR A 122 -15.22 15.47 2.97
N PHE A 123 -14.19 14.70 3.33
CA PHE A 123 -13.62 14.61 4.68
C PHE A 123 -12.16 14.18 4.63
N HIS A 124 -11.46 14.20 5.77
CA HIS A 124 -10.05 13.86 5.93
C HIS A 124 -9.13 14.92 5.33
N LYS A 125 -8.02 14.51 4.69
CA LYS A 125 -7.03 15.43 4.11
C LYS A 125 -7.63 16.26 2.99
N HIS A 126 -7.39 17.57 3.02
CA HIS A 126 -7.85 18.52 2.00
C HIS A 126 -9.37 18.50 1.79
N ALA A 127 -10.15 18.25 2.85
CA ALA A 127 -11.61 18.29 2.77
C ALA A 127 -12.12 19.59 2.16
N ASN A 128 -13.02 19.49 1.16
CA ASN A 128 -13.59 20.61 0.42
C ASN A 128 -12.55 21.47 -0.33
N VAL A 129 -11.41 20.88 -0.67
CA VAL A 129 -10.37 21.52 -1.49
C VAL A 129 -10.10 20.66 -2.73
N SER A 130 -10.07 21.29 -3.88
CA SER A 130 -9.75 20.62 -5.14
C SER A 130 -8.31 20.13 -5.15
N CYS A 131 -8.12 18.82 -5.38
CA CYS A 131 -6.83 18.16 -5.46
C CYS A 131 -6.59 17.63 -6.87
N GLY A 132 -5.46 17.98 -7.46
CA GLY A 132 -4.95 17.34 -8.67
C GLY A 132 -4.12 16.10 -8.32
N GLY A 133 -4.12 15.13 -9.21
CA GLY A 133 -3.35 13.89 -9.00
C GLY A 133 -3.68 12.84 -10.04
N CYS A 134 -3.81 11.60 -9.63
CA CYS A 134 -4.17 10.52 -10.55
C CYS A 134 -5.09 9.48 -9.90
N GLN A 135 -5.78 8.75 -10.77
CA GLN A 135 -6.39 7.47 -10.42
C GLN A 135 -5.46 6.34 -10.87
N VAL A 136 -5.22 5.39 -9.98
CA VAL A 136 -4.42 4.19 -10.23
C VAL A 136 -5.31 3.13 -10.86
N HIS A 137 -5.07 2.77 -12.12
CA HIS A 137 -5.78 1.70 -12.82
C HIS A 137 -4.90 0.48 -12.96
N VAL A 138 -5.26 -0.62 -12.33
CA VAL A 138 -4.58 -1.90 -12.50
C VAL A 138 -5.11 -2.59 -13.75
N LEU A 139 -4.25 -2.74 -14.76
CA LEU A 139 -4.58 -3.36 -16.05
C LEU A 139 -4.23 -4.85 -16.07
N ASP A 140 -3.19 -5.25 -15.36
CA ASP A 140 -2.79 -6.64 -15.16
C ASP A 140 -2.46 -6.87 -13.69
N ARG A 141 -3.35 -7.55 -12.99
CA ARG A 141 -3.23 -7.84 -11.55
C ARG A 141 -2.04 -8.73 -11.22
N ARG A 142 -1.59 -9.59 -12.14
CA ARG A 142 -0.47 -10.50 -11.93
C ARG A 142 0.88 -9.82 -12.10
N ALA A 143 0.97 -8.86 -13.01
CA ALA A 143 2.16 -8.05 -13.22
C ALA A 143 2.26 -6.89 -12.22
N PHE A 144 1.14 -6.43 -11.65
CA PHE A 144 1.07 -5.25 -10.80
C PHE A 144 1.83 -5.43 -9.48
N ARG A 145 2.71 -4.50 -9.19
CA ARG A 145 3.51 -4.42 -7.96
C ARG A 145 3.03 -3.26 -7.10
N ALA A 146 2.06 -3.51 -6.22
CA ALA A 146 1.38 -2.47 -5.45
C ALA A 146 2.35 -1.59 -4.63
N VAL A 147 3.28 -2.20 -3.86
CA VAL A 147 4.19 -1.46 -2.98
C VAL A 147 5.18 -0.62 -3.79
N GLU A 148 5.79 -1.19 -4.84
CA GLU A 148 6.68 -0.45 -5.75
C GLU A 148 5.95 0.73 -6.42
N THR A 149 4.70 0.52 -6.83
CA THR A 149 3.84 1.58 -7.39
C THR A 149 3.57 2.67 -6.36
N GLY A 150 3.26 2.31 -5.11
CA GLY A 150 3.07 3.28 -4.02
C GLY A 150 4.33 4.10 -3.74
N VAL A 151 5.50 3.47 -3.75
CA VAL A 151 6.79 4.15 -3.59
C VAL A 151 7.09 5.09 -4.75
N ALA A 152 6.81 4.67 -5.99
CA ALA A 152 6.96 5.53 -7.17
C ALA A 152 6.06 6.78 -7.08
N LEU A 153 4.81 6.59 -6.67
CA LEU A 153 3.87 7.68 -6.43
C LEU A 153 4.37 8.63 -5.34
N LEU A 154 4.84 8.13 -4.19
CA LEU A 154 5.39 8.96 -3.11
C LEU A 154 6.60 9.77 -3.56
N GLY A 155 7.55 9.14 -4.25
CA GLY A 155 8.72 9.79 -4.82
C GLY A 155 8.34 10.89 -5.82
N ALA A 156 7.35 10.63 -6.68
CA ALA A 156 6.85 11.59 -7.66
C ALA A 156 6.17 12.79 -7.00
N PHE A 157 5.33 12.60 -5.97
CA PHE A 157 4.72 13.72 -5.23
C PHE A 157 5.78 14.58 -4.55
N ARG A 158 6.76 13.94 -3.89
CA ARG A 158 7.84 14.67 -3.25
C ARG A 158 8.70 15.43 -4.25
N ALA A 159 9.01 14.84 -5.40
CA ALA A 159 9.79 15.48 -6.44
C ALA A 159 9.04 16.64 -7.14
N SER A 160 7.72 16.54 -7.25
CA SER A 160 6.90 17.57 -7.91
C SER A 160 6.86 18.88 -7.13
N ASP A 161 6.89 18.85 -5.81
CA ASP A 161 6.92 20.03 -4.94
C ASP A 161 7.50 19.66 -3.57
N PRO A 162 8.83 19.70 -3.42
CA PRO A 162 9.50 19.32 -2.17
C PRO A 162 9.16 20.23 -0.98
N ASP A 163 8.78 21.48 -1.25
CA ASP A 163 8.47 22.47 -0.22
C ASP A 163 7.07 22.26 0.37
N ARG A 164 6.12 21.74 -0.42
CA ARG A 164 4.74 21.48 0.00
C ARG A 164 4.51 20.04 0.45
N PHE A 165 5.28 19.09 -0.06
CA PHE A 165 5.19 17.72 0.40
C PHE A 165 5.76 17.59 1.80
N THR A 166 4.98 17.00 2.72
CA THR A 166 5.45 16.74 4.09
C THR A 166 5.06 15.34 4.56
N TRP A 167 5.93 14.75 5.35
CA TRP A 167 5.54 13.57 6.13
C TRP A 167 4.60 13.99 7.25
N ARG A 168 3.59 13.18 7.50
CA ARG A 168 2.63 13.41 8.59
C ARG A 168 3.38 13.29 9.93
N PRO A 169 3.22 14.25 10.85
CA PRO A 169 3.76 14.12 12.20
C PRO A 169 2.97 13.10 13.02
N PRO A 170 3.54 12.54 14.09
CA PRO A 170 2.79 11.77 15.07
C PRO A 170 1.71 12.64 15.74
N PRO A 171 0.68 12.05 16.41
CA PRO A 171 0.52 10.62 16.65
C PRO A 171 -0.09 9.88 15.44
N TYR A 172 0.16 8.57 15.38
CA TYR A 172 -0.51 7.66 14.47
C TYR A 172 -0.96 6.41 15.23
N GLU A 173 -2.25 6.10 15.19
CA GLU A 173 -2.86 5.08 16.03
C GLU A 173 -2.52 5.30 17.52
N TYR A 174 -1.81 4.38 18.14
CA TYR A 174 -1.38 4.45 19.54
C TYR A 174 0.10 4.85 19.68
N GLU A 175 0.77 5.22 18.60
CA GLU A 175 2.18 5.63 18.58
C GLU A 175 2.26 7.17 18.55
N HIS A 176 3.05 7.74 19.45
CA HIS A 176 3.14 9.18 19.68
C HIS A 176 4.47 9.81 19.31
N GLU A 177 5.49 9.00 18.98
CA GLU A 177 6.87 9.48 18.75
C GLU A 177 7.34 9.21 17.32
N GLN A 178 7.03 8.02 16.76
CA GLN A 178 7.49 7.64 15.44
C GLN A 178 6.65 8.27 14.33
N LEU A 179 7.29 8.59 13.21
CA LEU A 179 6.58 9.07 12.04
C LEU A 179 5.65 7.98 11.49
N PRO A 180 4.40 8.31 11.13
CA PRO A 180 3.47 7.35 10.54
C PRO A 180 4.03 6.57 9.35
N ILE A 181 4.82 7.21 8.48
CA ILE A 181 5.45 6.52 7.35
C ILE A 181 6.43 5.43 7.80
N ASP A 182 7.19 5.67 8.86
CA ASP A 182 8.16 4.70 9.39
C ASP A 182 7.45 3.52 10.06
N ILE A 183 6.29 3.76 10.69
CA ILE A 183 5.41 2.71 11.24
C ILE A 183 4.83 1.86 10.10
N LEU A 184 4.28 2.49 9.08
CA LEU A 184 3.66 1.82 7.92
C LEU A 184 4.68 0.99 7.12
N ALA A 185 5.90 1.50 6.96
CA ALA A 185 6.98 0.82 6.27
C ALA A 185 7.76 -0.18 7.15
N GLY A 186 7.58 -0.12 8.48
CA GLY A 186 8.29 -0.94 9.45
C GLY A 186 9.69 -0.42 9.83
N SER A 187 10.17 0.63 9.18
CA SER A 187 11.46 1.30 9.49
C SER A 187 11.54 2.65 8.79
N SER A 188 12.54 3.48 9.18
CA SER A 188 12.85 4.75 8.50
C SER A 188 13.46 4.59 7.10
N LYS A 189 13.96 3.40 6.76
CA LYS A 189 14.73 3.15 5.54
C LYS A 189 14.00 3.59 4.27
N LEU A 190 12.70 3.30 4.15
CA LEU A 190 11.90 3.71 3.00
C LEU A 190 11.85 5.24 2.86
N ARG A 191 11.56 5.93 3.95
CA ARG A 191 11.51 7.40 3.98
C ARG A 191 12.85 8.01 3.59
N GLU A 192 13.94 7.54 4.20
CA GLU A 192 15.30 8.02 3.92
C GLU A 192 15.71 7.81 2.46
N GLN A 193 15.36 6.66 1.86
CA GLN A 193 15.61 6.40 0.44
C GLN A 193 14.82 7.35 -0.47
N ILE A 194 13.53 7.61 -0.16
CA ILE A 194 12.71 8.59 -0.90
C ILE A 194 13.26 10.00 -0.73
N GLU A 195 13.70 10.38 0.47
CA GLU A 195 14.32 11.68 0.75
C GLU A 195 15.64 11.89 -0.03
N ALA A 196 16.39 10.82 -0.18
CA ALA A 196 17.61 10.79 -1.00
C ALA A 196 17.33 10.80 -2.51
N GLY A 197 16.07 10.71 -2.94
CA GLY A 197 15.67 10.69 -4.36
C GLY A 197 15.97 9.37 -5.07
N ALA A 198 16.08 8.26 -4.32
CA ALA A 198 16.32 6.96 -4.92
C ALA A 198 15.14 6.54 -5.82
N PRO A 199 15.40 5.97 -7.02
CA PRO A 199 14.37 5.45 -7.90
C PRO A 199 13.57 4.32 -7.23
N ALA A 200 12.26 4.24 -7.52
CA ALA A 200 11.39 3.24 -6.90
C ALA A 200 11.82 1.80 -7.16
N HIS A 201 12.40 1.50 -8.33
CA HIS A 201 12.92 0.17 -8.65
C HIS A 201 14.15 -0.20 -7.81
N ASP A 202 15.05 0.76 -7.51
CA ASP A 202 16.22 0.53 -6.65
C ASP A 202 15.77 0.30 -5.20
N ILE A 203 14.79 1.07 -4.75
CA ILE A 203 14.16 0.87 -3.43
C ILE A 203 13.54 -0.53 -3.36
N ALA A 204 12.78 -0.94 -4.38
CA ALA A 204 12.18 -2.27 -4.44
C ALA A 204 13.24 -3.39 -4.47
N ALA A 205 14.32 -3.23 -5.22
CA ALA A 205 15.43 -4.18 -5.26
C ALA A 205 16.10 -4.34 -3.87
N SER A 206 16.11 -3.28 -3.06
CA SER A 206 16.70 -3.34 -1.70
C SER A 206 15.95 -4.26 -0.73
N TRP A 207 14.74 -4.72 -1.06
CA TRP A 207 13.94 -5.63 -0.23
C TRP A 207 14.10 -7.11 -0.61
N GLU A 208 14.73 -7.41 -1.74
CA GLU A 208 14.77 -8.77 -2.28
C GLU A 208 15.48 -9.76 -1.35
N ALA A 209 16.53 -9.33 -0.66
CA ALA A 209 17.22 -10.16 0.33
C ALA A 209 16.30 -10.53 1.49
N ASP A 210 15.65 -9.54 2.11
CA ASP A 210 14.75 -9.72 3.26
C ASP A 210 13.53 -10.61 2.87
N VAL A 211 12.99 -10.40 1.67
CA VAL A 211 11.91 -11.23 1.13
C VAL A 211 12.38 -12.68 0.93
N SER A 212 13.57 -12.85 0.36
CA SER A 212 14.15 -14.19 0.11
C SER A 212 14.40 -14.96 1.41
N GLU A 213 14.80 -14.27 2.48
CA GLU A 213 14.94 -14.87 3.81
C GLU A 213 13.60 -15.24 4.45
N PHE A 214 12.56 -14.46 4.20
CA PHE A 214 11.22 -14.71 4.73
C PHE A 214 10.50 -15.89 4.04
N LEU A 215 10.69 -16.10 2.75
CA LEU A 215 9.95 -17.10 1.98
C LEU A 215 10.06 -18.54 2.57
N PRO A 216 11.25 -19.06 2.94
CA PRO A 216 11.36 -20.39 3.56
C PRO A 216 10.66 -20.48 4.93
N ILE A 217 10.65 -19.38 5.69
CA ILE A 217 9.92 -19.32 6.97
C ILE A 217 8.43 -19.42 6.70
N ARG A 218 7.92 -18.59 5.79
CA ARG A 218 6.52 -18.54 5.38
C ARG A 218 5.99 -19.91 4.93
N GLU A 219 6.75 -20.62 4.09
CA GLU A 219 6.33 -21.91 3.51
C GLU A 219 5.96 -22.95 4.56
N ARG A 220 6.60 -22.93 5.73
CA ARG A 220 6.33 -23.84 6.83
C ARG A 220 4.93 -23.68 7.44
N PHE A 221 4.31 -22.52 7.25
CA PHE A 221 3.04 -22.16 7.87
C PHE A 221 1.85 -22.10 6.90
N LEU A 222 2.10 -22.29 5.61
CA LEU A 222 1.04 -22.30 4.60
C LEU A 222 0.06 -23.45 4.84
N LEU A 223 -1.22 -23.19 4.57
CA LEU A 223 -2.34 -24.14 4.71
C LEU A 223 -2.96 -24.50 3.35
N TYR A 224 -2.63 -23.70 2.32
CA TYR A 224 -3.23 -23.80 0.98
C TYR A 224 -2.17 -23.64 -0.11
#